data_5a2424ca85ad47e953e46e8f9092263a
#
_entry.id   5a2424ca85ad47e953e46e8f9092263a
#
_cell.length_a   1.000
_cell.length_b   1.000
_cell.length_c   1.000
_cell.angle_alpha   90.00
_cell.angle_beta   90.00
_cell.angle_gamma   90.00
#
_symmetry.space_group_name_H-M   'P 1'
#
loop_
_entity.id
_entity.type
_entity.pdbx_description
1 polymer ?
#
loop_
_entity_poly.entity_id
_entity_poly.type
_entity_poly.pdbx_seq_one_letter_code
_entity_poly.pdbx_strand_id
1 'polypeptide(L)'
;MAKYPVVVYGASGYTGMLTIDWLIDQNIPFTAVGRSAKRVEEMMKQRVVRLESATYEIVETEHTVEALTKVFQGAKVVCNTVGPFVQYGAIAAEAALKAGCHLLDTTGEQAYILDMRERFGESYRQAGLVLAPSTSYMYSFAEIAAELALETPGIDCLETATLCRGTRFAAAGVTVGSTASIFGMARVKQHYLWEKKLVEHPVTASFNVVDPNFMEPVFSLPWSGTSLPVFYQTDSRVRSCISSVGFYDNDVMKLAHGFFQKWEAEFKDLPAEHQDAIIKGAVDSTTPSMPPRERTTTVRTVDFAIGRGQLSAVRATVHGITAYISTGALQTAAVTKLLDGETNKVGFTSACKAFGHSYLLGFLEQRGLARATVQQL
;
A
#
# COMPACT_ATOMS: atom_id res chain seq x y z
N MET A 1 1.55 -4.17 26.84
CA MET A 1 2.84 -4.55 26.19
C MET A 1 2.58 -5.79 25.36
N ALA A 2 3.08 -5.80 24.13
CA ALA A 2 2.94 -6.94 23.24
C ALA A 2 3.70 -8.15 23.81
N LYS A 3 3.06 -9.31 23.77
CA LYS A 3 3.67 -10.58 24.18
C LYS A 3 4.57 -11.16 23.07
N TYR A 4 4.26 -10.82 21.81
CA TYR A 4 4.91 -11.39 20.64
C TYR A 4 5.64 -10.33 19.82
N PRO A 5 6.62 -10.71 18.99
CA PRO A 5 7.48 -9.76 18.29
C PRO A 5 6.78 -8.97 17.19
N VAL A 6 5.60 -9.37 16.77
CA VAL A 6 4.83 -8.71 15.70
C VAL A 6 3.49 -8.24 16.23
N VAL A 7 3.16 -6.99 15.96
CA VAL A 7 1.82 -6.43 16.21
C VAL A 7 1.12 -6.26 14.86
N VAL A 8 -0.10 -6.77 14.74
CA VAL A 8 -1.02 -6.45 13.64
C VAL A 8 -2.06 -5.46 14.16
N TYR A 9 -1.88 -4.18 13.84
CA TYR A 9 -2.81 -3.12 14.22
C TYR A 9 -3.87 -2.91 13.15
N GLY A 10 -5.14 -3.05 13.54
CA GLY A 10 -6.28 -3.16 12.62
C GLY A 10 -6.64 -4.62 12.30
N ALA A 11 -6.37 -5.53 13.23
CA ALA A 11 -6.52 -6.98 13.07
C ALA A 11 -7.94 -7.45 12.70
N SER A 12 -9.00 -6.69 13.03
CA SER A 12 -10.37 -6.99 12.59
C SER A 12 -10.68 -6.52 11.16
N GLY A 13 -9.76 -5.79 10.53
CA GLY A 13 -9.90 -5.30 9.16
C GLY A 13 -9.57 -6.38 8.12
N TYR A 14 -10.01 -6.16 6.88
CA TYR A 14 -9.81 -7.11 5.78
C TYR A 14 -8.34 -7.43 5.55
N THR A 15 -7.50 -6.41 5.41
CA THR A 15 -6.06 -6.57 5.17
C THR A 15 -5.34 -7.11 6.41
N GLY A 16 -5.74 -6.68 7.61
CA GLY A 16 -5.18 -7.18 8.87
C GLY A 16 -5.34 -8.70 9.01
N MET A 17 -6.52 -9.23 8.67
CA MET A 17 -6.77 -10.69 8.70
C MET A 17 -5.93 -11.45 7.66
N LEU A 18 -5.72 -10.89 6.47
CA LEU A 18 -4.86 -11.50 5.45
C LEU A 18 -3.38 -11.45 5.82
N THR A 19 -2.94 -10.41 6.51
CA THR A 19 -1.59 -10.35 7.11
C THR A 19 -1.44 -11.43 8.17
N ILE A 20 -2.45 -11.62 9.03
CA ILE A 20 -2.47 -12.68 10.05
C ILE A 20 -2.38 -14.07 9.39
N ASP A 21 -3.13 -14.34 8.32
CA ASP A 21 -3.05 -15.61 7.59
C ASP A 21 -1.61 -15.95 7.15
N TRP A 22 -0.89 -14.96 6.65
CA TRP A 22 0.49 -15.15 6.19
C TRP A 22 1.49 -15.27 7.35
N LEU A 23 1.28 -14.57 8.48
CA LEU A 23 2.08 -14.76 9.69
C LEU A 23 1.92 -16.18 10.21
N ILE A 24 0.69 -16.72 10.21
CA ILE A 24 0.42 -18.12 10.59
C ILE A 24 1.12 -19.08 9.62
N ASP A 25 1.07 -18.80 8.31
CA ASP A 25 1.76 -19.61 7.29
C ASP A 25 3.28 -19.72 7.53
N GLN A 26 3.87 -18.67 8.07
CA GLN A 26 5.29 -18.60 8.40
C GLN A 26 5.60 -18.97 9.86
N ASN A 27 4.62 -19.47 10.62
CA ASN A 27 4.73 -19.76 12.06
C ASN A 27 5.25 -18.59 12.90
N ILE A 28 4.91 -17.36 12.53
CA ILE A 28 5.31 -16.14 13.24
C ILE A 28 4.23 -15.80 14.27
N PRO A 29 4.55 -15.80 15.58
CA PRO A 29 3.62 -15.40 16.62
C PRO A 29 3.36 -13.88 16.58
N PHE A 30 2.12 -13.46 16.90
CA PHE A 30 1.70 -12.08 16.79
C PHE A 30 0.70 -11.63 17.88
N THR A 31 0.65 -10.33 18.09
CA THR A 31 -0.38 -9.64 18.90
C THR A 31 -1.37 -8.99 17.94
N ALA A 32 -2.63 -9.44 17.95
CA ALA A 32 -3.73 -8.87 17.17
C ALA A 32 -4.35 -7.70 17.93
N VAL A 33 -4.31 -6.50 17.35
CA VAL A 33 -4.70 -5.26 18.04
C VAL A 33 -5.86 -4.57 17.33
N GLY A 34 -6.86 -4.14 18.10
CA GLY A 34 -8.02 -3.40 17.59
C GLY A 34 -8.75 -2.63 18.69
N ARG A 35 -9.76 -1.85 18.31
CA ARG A 35 -10.60 -1.05 19.24
C ARG A 35 -11.63 -1.86 20.04
N SER A 36 -11.80 -3.14 19.70
CA SER A 36 -12.68 -4.07 20.41
C SER A 36 -12.10 -5.47 20.28
N ALA A 37 -11.65 -6.04 21.40
CA ALA A 37 -11.12 -7.40 21.46
C ALA A 37 -12.14 -8.43 20.98
N LYS A 38 -13.41 -8.27 21.39
CA LYS A 38 -14.52 -9.12 20.96
C LYS A 38 -14.66 -9.14 19.45
N ARG A 39 -14.66 -7.97 18.80
CA ARG A 39 -14.76 -7.88 17.34
C ARG A 39 -13.54 -8.49 16.64
N VAL A 40 -12.34 -8.27 17.18
CA VAL A 40 -11.11 -8.91 16.62
C VAL A 40 -11.25 -10.43 16.67
N GLU A 41 -11.64 -10.98 17.81
CA GLU A 41 -11.81 -12.42 17.98
C GLU A 41 -12.88 -13.01 17.05
N GLU A 42 -14.04 -12.38 16.96
CA GLU A 42 -15.14 -12.81 16.09
C GLU A 42 -14.70 -12.83 14.62
N MET A 43 -14.05 -11.75 14.17
CA MET A 43 -13.60 -11.63 12.79
C MET A 43 -12.46 -12.60 12.45
N MET A 44 -11.53 -12.83 13.38
CA MET A 44 -10.47 -13.83 13.20
C MET A 44 -11.06 -15.23 13.09
N LYS A 45 -11.98 -15.63 13.98
CA LYS A 45 -12.68 -16.93 13.92
C LYS A 45 -13.45 -17.16 12.62
N GLN A 46 -14.03 -16.10 12.05
CA GLN A 46 -14.81 -16.20 10.82
C GLN A 46 -13.98 -16.21 9.54
N ARG A 47 -12.82 -15.57 9.51
CA ARG A 47 -12.14 -15.22 8.27
C ARG A 47 -10.68 -15.65 8.19
N VAL A 48 -10.00 -15.89 9.31
CA VAL A 48 -8.61 -16.34 9.31
C VAL A 48 -8.56 -17.85 9.08
N VAL A 49 -7.73 -18.26 8.14
CA VAL A 49 -7.51 -19.67 7.83
C VAL A 49 -6.46 -20.22 8.79
N ARG A 50 -6.66 -21.47 9.26
CA ARG A 50 -5.72 -22.15 10.18
C ARG A 50 -5.47 -21.43 11.51
N LEU A 51 -6.48 -20.71 12.01
CA LEU A 51 -6.37 -19.98 13.27
C LEU A 51 -6.02 -20.89 14.47
N GLU A 52 -6.44 -22.15 14.43
CA GLU A 52 -6.15 -23.17 15.44
C GLU A 52 -4.67 -23.52 15.57
N SER A 53 -3.87 -23.30 14.52
CA SER A 53 -2.42 -23.50 14.57
C SER A 53 -1.63 -22.24 14.98
N ALA A 54 -2.32 -21.13 15.20
CA ALA A 54 -1.68 -19.84 15.46
C ALA A 54 -1.26 -19.67 16.92
N THR A 55 -0.12 -19.02 17.12
CA THR A 55 0.31 -18.50 18.43
C THR A 55 0.07 -17.00 18.47
N TYR A 56 -0.91 -16.56 19.24
CA TYR A 56 -1.30 -15.14 19.27
C TYR A 56 -1.90 -14.72 20.61
N GLU A 57 -2.05 -13.42 20.76
CA GLU A 57 -2.91 -12.78 21.75
C GLU A 57 -3.77 -11.70 21.08
N ILE A 58 -4.87 -11.31 21.73
CA ILE A 58 -5.72 -10.21 21.29
C ILE A 58 -5.65 -9.10 22.32
N VAL A 59 -5.42 -7.87 21.88
CA VAL A 59 -5.35 -6.69 22.75
C VAL A 59 -6.29 -5.61 22.25
N GLU A 60 -7.16 -5.15 23.14
CA GLU A 60 -7.99 -3.96 22.92
C GLU A 60 -7.23 -2.70 23.30
N THR A 61 -7.35 -1.66 22.49
CA THR A 61 -6.68 -0.37 22.75
C THR A 61 -7.41 0.80 22.11
N GLU A 62 -7.26 1.96 22.72
CA GLU A 62 -7.68 3.23 22.13
C GLU A 62 -6.68 3.69 21.07
N HIS A 63 -7.14 4.54 20.17
CA HIS A 63 -6.31 5.14 19.12
C HIS A 63 -5.67 6.45 19.62
N THR A 64 -4.78 6.33 20.60
CA THR A 64 -3.95 7.44 21.11
C THR A 64 -2.49 7.02 21.12
N VAL A 65 -1.58 7.99 21.06
CA VAL A 65 -0.12 7.70 21.07
C VAL A 65 0.26 6.95 22.32
N GLU A 66 -0.28 7.34 23.49
CA GLU A 66 0.04 6.74 24.79
C GLU A 66 -0.44 5.29 24.89
N ALA A 67 -1.69 5.02 24.49
CA ALA A 67 -2.27 3.70 24.53
C ALA A 67 -1.58 2.74 23.57
N LEU A 68 -1.35 3.19 22.32
CA LEU A 68 -0.65 2.41 21.30
C LEU A 68 0.81 2.16 21.68
N THR A 69 1.53 3.14 22.24
CA THR A 69 2.91 2.95 22.72
C THR A 69 2.98 1.82 23.74
N LYS A 70 2.08 1.80 24.74
CA LYS A 70 2.03 0.72 25.73
C LYS A 70 1.81 -0.65 25.10
N VAL A 71 0.92 -0.72 24.11
CA VAL A 71 0.62 -1.98 23.43
C VAL A 71 1.80 -2.42 22.55
N PHE A 72 2.45 -1.51 21.84
CA PHE A 72 3.56 -1.83 20.94
C PHE A 72 4.88 -2.17 21.66
N GLN A 73 5.06 -1.71 22.93
CA GLN A 73 6.22 -2.08 23.72
C GLN A 73 6.42 -3.59 23.80
N GLY A 74 7.63 -4.05 23.55
CA GLY A 74 8.00 -5.47 23.51
C GLY A 74 7.91 -6.11 22.11
N ALA A 75 7.23 -5.48 21.18
CA ALA A 75 7.28 -5.91 19.78
C ALA A 75 8.55 -5.38 19.07
N LYS A 76 8.89 -6.02 17.95
CA LYS A 76 9.92 -5.54 17.00
C LYS A 76 9.27 -4.80 15.81
N VAL A 77 8.13 -5.31 15.33
CA VAL A 77 7.48 -4.82 14.11
C VAL A 77 5.99 -4.57 14.35
N VAL A 78 5.52 -3.43 13.87
CA VAL A 78 4.09 -3.09 13.79
C VAL A 78 3.67 -3.09 12.32
N CYS A 79 2.70 -3.94 11.98
CA CYS A 79 1.98 -3.93 10.71
C CYS A 79 0.70 -3.11 10.90
N ASN A 80 0.69 -1.87 10.43
CA ASN A 80 -0.47 -0.98 10.53
C ASN A 80 -1.38 -1.10 9.31
N THR A 81 -2.61 -1.54 9.52
CA THR A 81 -3.65 -1.64 8.49
C THR A 81 -4.86 -0.73 8.78
N VAL A 82 -4.70 0.25 9.67
CA VAL A 82 -5.74 1.20 10.04
C VAL A 82 -5.69 2.43 9.16
N GLY A 83 -6.65 2.54 8.26
CA GLY A 83 -6.85 3.70 7.38
C GLY A 83 -8.20 4.40 7.64
N PRO A 84 -8.47 5.57 7.04
CA PRO A 84 -7.57 6.33 6.15
C PRO A 84 -6.29 6.82 6.85
N PHE A 85 -5.16 6.68 6.19
CA PHE A 85 -3.85 6.90 6.82
C PHE A 85 -3.55 8.38 7.07
N VAL A 86 -4.03 9.28 6.21
CA VAL A 86 -3.95 10.75 6.45
C VAL A 86 -4.59 11.11 7.79
N GLN A 87 -5.65 10.38 8.20
CA GLN A 87 -6.35 10.66 9.45
C GLN A 87 -5.74 9.95 10.66
N TYR A 88 -5.30 8.70 10.50
CA TYR A 88 -4.96 7.84 11.65
C TYR A 88 -3.48 7.42 11.68
N GLY A 89 -2.78 7.47 10.56
CA GLY A 89 -1.46 6.86 10.43
C GLY A 89 -0.37 7.50 11.29
N ALA A 90 -0.38 8.82 11.44
CA ALA A 90 0.64 9.55 12.20
C ALA A 90 0.70 9.15 13.69
N ILE A 91 -0.46 8.89 14.30
CA ILE A 91 -0.55 8.42 15.70
C ILE A 91 0.12 7.05 15.85
N ALA A 92 -0.12 6.14 14.91
CA ALA A 92 0.53 4.83 14.91
C ALA A 92 2.04 4.92 14.67
N ALA A 93 2.48 5.82 13.78
CA ALA A 93 3.91 6.02 13.49
C ALA A 93 4.65 6.60 14.72
N GLU A 94 4.07 7.59 15.39
CA GLU A 94 4.65 8.15 16.61
C GLU A 94 4.72 7.11 17.74
N ALA A 95 3.64 6.34 17.92
CA ALA A 95 3.59 5.29 18.95
C ALA A 95 4.61 4.18 18.69
N ALA A 96 4.78 3.73 17.43
CA ALA A 96 5.75 2.72 17.07
C ALA A 96 7.19 3.21 17.29
N LEU A 97 7.50 4.46 16.91
CA LEU A 97 8.79 5.08 17.19
C LEU A 97 9.09 5.12 18.69
N LYS A 98 8.14 5.59 19.51
CA LYS A 98 8.27 5.66 20.98
C LYS A 98 8.42 4.28 21.62
N ALA A 99 7.83 3.25 21.03
CA ALA A 99 7.95 1.87 21.50
C ALA A 99 9.22 1.17 21.01
N GLY A 100 10.01 1.79 20.12
CA GLY A 100 11.22 1.19 19.54
C GLY A 100 10.91 0.11 18.49
N CYS A 101 9.81 0.26 17.73
CA CYS A 101 9.36 -0.70 16.73
C CYS A 101 9.57 -0.20 15.30
N HIS A 102 9.93 -1.10 14.39
CA HIS A 102 9.75 -0.87 12.96
C HIS A 102 8.27 -0.70 12.62
N LEU A 103 7.95 0.13 11.64
CA LEU A 103 6.58 0.31 11.16
C LEU A 103 6.48 0.00 9.68
N LEU A 104 5.55 -0.90 9.36
CA LEU A 104 5.07 -1.17 8.01
C LEU A 104 3.61 -0.73 7.93
N ASP A 105 3.18 -0.16 6.82
CA ASP A 105 1.76 0.10 6.59
C ASP A 105 1.35 -0.19 5.14
N THR A 106 0.06 -0.09 4.86
CA THR A 106 -0.52 -0.44 3.56
C THR A 106 -1.09 0.76 2.82
N THR A 107 -0.60 1.97 3.13
CA THR A 107 -1.11 3.21 2.57
C THR A 107 -0.88 3.34 1.07
N GLY A 108 -1.81 4.04 0.40
CA GLY A 108 -1.65 4.60 -0.94
C GLY A 108 -1.82 6.12 -0.96
N GLU A 109 -1.88 6.73 0.20
CA GLU A 109 -2.19 8.14 0.39
C GLU A 109 -0.90 8.97 0.36
N GLN A 110 -0.57 9.57 -0.80
CA GLN A 110 0.70 10.29 -1.01
C GLN A 110 0.93 11.42 0.01
N ALA A 111 -0.12 12.13 0.39
CA ALA A 111 -0.01 13.21 1.39
C ALA A 111 0.48 12.67 2.75
N TYR A 112 -0.04 11.50 3.17
CA TYR A 112 0.45 10.82 4.36
C TYR A 112 1.90 10.36 4.21
N ILE A 113 2.28 9.80 3.06
CA ILE A 113 3.65 9.34 2.80
C ILE A 113 4.65 10.51 2.92
N LEU A 114 4.29 11.67 2.38
CA LEU A 114 5.08 12.89 2.51
C LEU A 114 5.19 13.35 3.96
N ASP A 115 4.07 13.37 4.69
CA ASP A 115 4.03 13.73 6.12
C ASP A 115 4.91 12.79 6.96
N MET A 116 4.87 11.47 6.69
CA MET A 116 5.72 10.50 7.37
C MET A 116 7.20 10.73 7.12
N ARG A 117 7.56 11.05 5.89
CA ARG A 117 8.95 11.39 5.55
C ARG A 117 9.44 12.62 6.31
N GLU A 118 8.65 13.67 6.32
CA GLU A 118 9.03 14.96 6.89
C GLU A 118 9.06 14.93 8.42
N ARG A 119 8.04 14.33 9.05
CA ARG A 119 7.91 14.35 10.51
C ARG A 119 8.73 13.27 11.21
N PHE A 120 8.82 12.10 10.64
CA PHE A 120 9.36 10.93 11.35
C PHE A 120 10.60 10.31 10.69
N GLY A 121 10.87 10.59 9.41
CA GLY A 121 11.93 9.92 8.67
C GLY A 121 13.30 9.97 9.34
N GLU A 122 13.69 11.14 9.82
CA GLU A 122 14.97 11.31 10.51
C GLU A 122 14.98 10.64 11.90
N SER A 123 13.90 10.76 12.66
CA SER A 123 13.82 10.13 14.00
C SER A 123 13.88 8.61 13.92
N TYR A 124 13.21 8.00 12.95
CA TYR A 124 13.32 6.57 12.69
C TYR A 124 14.73 6.18 12.26
N ARG A 125 15.41 6.98 11.44
CA ARG A 125 16.80 6.76 11.03
C ARG A 125 17.75 6.78 12.21
N GLN A 126 17.62 7.75 13.10
CA GLN A 126 18.45 7.87 14.31
C GLN A 126 18.21 6.72 15.29
N ALA A 127 16.98 6.22 15.36
CA ALA A 127 16.63 5.07 16.19
C ALA A 127 17.04 3.72 15.58
N GLY A 128 17.57 3.69 14.35
CA GLY A 128 17.90 2.46 13.65
C GLY A 128 16.66 1.65 13.22
N LEU A 129 15.51 2.30 13.11
CA LEU A 129 14.23 1.67 12.80
C LEU A 129 13.83 1.92 11.35
N VAL A 130 13.04 1.00 10.79
CA VAL A 130 12.43 1.11 9.47
C VAL A 130 11.05 1.76 9.60
N LEU A 131 10.78 2.78 8.78
CA LEU A 131 9.46 3.34 8.52
C LEU A 131 9.17 3.13 7.02
N ALA A 132 8.43 2.07 6.70
CA ALA A 132 8.15 1.66 5.32
C ALA A 132 6.64 1.74 5.02
N PRO A 133 6.11 2.94 4.70
CA PRO A 133 4.76 3.08 4.21
C PRO A 133 4.61 2.39 2.85
N SER A 134 3.37 2.07 2.47
CA SER A 134 3.04 1.44 1.18
C SER A 134 3.64 0.04 0.97
N THR A 135 3.95 -0.68 2.05
CA THR A 135 4.35 -2.10 1.96
C THR A 135 3.10 -2.93 1.65
N SER A 136 2.62 -2.85 0.41
CA SER A 136 1.37 -3.45 -0.05
C SER A 136 1.35 -3.63 -1.58
N TYR A 137 0.40 -4.42 -2.07
CA TYR A 137 0.35 -4.90 -3.43
C TYR A 137 0.64 -3.83 -4.49
N MET A 138 -0.24 -2.85 -4.69
CA MET A 138 -0.12 -1.93 -5.84
C MET A 138 1.23 -1.21 -5.88
N TYR A 139 1.72 -0.81 -4.74
CA TYR A 139 2.91 0.03 -4.62
C TYR A 139 4.18 -0.80 -4.72
N SER A 140 4.25 -1.91 -3.98
CA SER A 140 5.42 -2.78 -4.01
C SER A 140 5.58 -3.53 -5.33
N PHE A 141 4.48 -3.92 -6.01
CA PHE A 141 4.58 -4.56 -7.33
C PHE A 141 5.07 -3.58 -8.39
N ALA A 142 4.52 -2.36 -8.40
CA ALA A 142 5.00 -1.31 -9.30
C ALA A 142 6.47 -0.94 -9.01
N GLU A 143 6.87 -0.93 -7.74
CA GLU A 143 8.26 -0.68 -7.36
C GLU A 143 9.19 -1.83 -7.75
N ILE A 144 8.77 -3.09 -7.59
CA ILE A 144 9.52 -4.26 -8.09
C ILE A 144 9.73 -4.15 -9.60
N ALA A 145 8.69 -3.81 -10.36
CA ALA A 145 8.83 -3.58 -11.81
C ALA A 145 9.79 -2.42 -12.13
N ALA A 146 9.70 -1.33 -11.38
CA ALA A 146 10.59 -0.18 -11.53
C ALA A 146 12.06 -0.52 -11.21
N GLU A 147 12.32 -1.25 -10.13
CA GLU A 147 13.67 -1.68 -9.76
C GLU A 147 14.26 -2.65 -10.78
N LEU A 148 13.46 -3.61 -11.30
CA LEU A 148 13.89 -4.48 -12.42
C LEU A 148 14.21 -3.68 -13.69
N ALA A 149 13.46 -2.63 -14.00
CA ALA A 149 13.78 -1.76 -15.13
C ALA A 149 15.09 -0.98 -14.90
N LEU A 150 15.34 -0.53 -13.66
CA LEU A 150 16.55 0.20 -13.26
C LEU A 150 17.82 -0.67 -13.22
N GLU A 151 17.71 -1.99 -13.31
CA GLU A 151 18.86 -2.87 -13.53
C GLU A 151 19.47 -2.68 -14.92
N THR A 152 18.71 -2.15 -15.90
CA THR A 152 19.22 -1.79 -17.21
C THR A 152 20.02 -0.49 -17.12
N PRO A 153 21.32 -0.50 -17.49
CA PRO A 153 22.18 0.68 -17.41
C PRO A 153 21.63 1.87 -18.21
N GLY A 154 21.69 3.05 -17.63
CA GLY A 154 21.33 4.31 -18.30
C GLY A 154 19.83 4.65 -18.24
N ILE A 155 19.00 3.84 -17.63
CA ILE A 155 17.60 4.17 -17.35
C ILE A 155 17.53 5.19 -16.21
N ASP A 156 16.86 6.32 -16.48
CA ASP A 156 16.69 7.41 -15.51
C ASP A 156 15.26 7.98 -15.44
N CYS A 157 14.38 7.56 -16.36
CA CYS A 157 12.97 7.94 -16.39
C CYS A 157 12.10 6.70 -16.30
N LEU A 158 11.08 6.75 -15.44
CA LEU A 158 10.14 5.66 -15.19
C LEU A 158 8.71 6.08 -15.46
N GLU A 159 7.99 5.27 -16.22
CA GLU A 159 6.54 5.29 -16.34
C GLU A 159 6.01 3.99 -15.75
N THR A 160 5.27 4.06 -14.64
CA THR A 160 4.72 2.86 -13.99
C THR A 160 3.21 2.82 -14.10
N ALA A 161 2.68 1.63 -14.28
CA ALA A 161 1.24 1.42 -14.28
C ALA A 161 0.87 0.12 -13.56
N THR A 162 -0.24 0.18 -12.83
CA THR A 162 -0.89 -0.95 -12.20
C THR A 162 -2.24 -1.17 -12.84
N LEU A 163 -2.44 -2.30 -13.48
CA LEU A 163 -3.70 -2.65 -14.15
C LEU A 163 -4.35 -3.86 -13.45
N CYS A 164 -5.61 -3.72 -13.03
CA CYS A 164 -6.35 -4.76 -12.35
C CYS A 164 -7.52 -5.26 -13.20
N ARG A 165 -7.64 -6.59 -13.35
CA ARG A 165 -8.75 -7.26 -14.02
C ARG A 165 -9.54 -8.12 -13.03
N GLY A 166 -10.85 -8.07 -13.11
CA GLY A 166 -11.74 -8.84 -12.26
C GLY A 166 -12.08 -8.20 -10.92
N THR A 167 -11.56 -7.01 -10.63
CA THR A 167 -11.93 -6.22 -9.45
C THR A 167 -13.09 -5.30 -9.81
N ARG A 168 -14.27 -5.55 -9.23
CA ARG A 168 -15.43 -4.68 -9.36
C ARG A 168 -15.62 -3.85 -8.10
N PHE A 169 -15.79 -2.56 -8.24
CA PHE A 169 -16.02 -1.62 -7.15
C PHE A 169 -17.29 -1.97 -6.34
N ALA A 170 -18.39 -2.13 -7.03
CA ALA A 170 -19.70 -2.42 -6.43
C ALA A 170 -19.91 -3.90 -6.07
N ALA A 171 -19.09 -4.81 -6.59
CA ALA A 171 -19.20 -6.25 -6.38
C ALA A 171 -18.14 -6.80 -5.42
N ALA A 172 -17.72 -6.00 -4.47
CA ALA A 172 -16.89 -6.44 -3.35
C ALA A 172 -15.41 -6.76 -3.65
N GLY A 173 -14.81 -6.06 -4.63
CA GLY A 173 -13.36 -6.13 -4.86
C GLY A 173 -12.54 -5.13 -4.05
N VAL A 174 -13.15 -4.07 -3.52
CA VAL A 174 -12.48 -2.99 -2.78
C VAL A 174 -13.04 -2.89 -1.37
N THR A 175 -12.18 -2.73 -0.37
CA THR A 175 -12.62 -2.59 1.03
C THR A 175 -13.16 -1.19 1.30
N VAL A 176 -13.99 -1.06 2.34
CA VAL A 176 -14.50 0.23 2.82
C VAL A 176 -13.35 1.22 3.09
N GLY A 177 -12.26 0.75 3.71
CA GLY A 177 -11.08 1.57 3.97
C GLY A 177 -10.40 2.06 2.68
N SER A 178 -10.22 1.18 1.69
CA SER A 178 -9.65 1.56 0.39
C SER A 178 -10.55 2.55 -0.35
N THR A 179 -11.86 2.36 -0.31
CA THR A 179 -12.83 3.29 -0.92
C THR A 179 -12.77 4.66 -0.24
N ALA A 180 -12.65 4.69 1.10
CA ALA A 180 -12.50 5.93 1.84
C ALA A 180 -11.20 6.68 1.48
N SER A 181 -10.09 5.96 1.32
CA SER A 181 -8.83 6.54 0.83
C SER A 181 -8.98 7.09 -0.59
N ILE A 182 -9.63 6.35 -1.50
CA ILE A 182 -9.85 6.79 -2.90
C ILE A 182 -10.62 8.10 -2.93
N PHE A 183 -11.80 8.17 -2.31
CA PHE A 183 -12.59 9.41 -2.34
C PHE A 183 -11.95 10.53 -1.52
N GLY A 184 -11.25 10.20 -0.42
CA GLY A 184 -10.48 11.16 0.39
C GLY A 184 -9.36 11.85 -0.40
N MET A 185 -8.81 11.21 -1.43
CA MET A 185 -7.78 11.81 -2.28
C MET A 185 -8.26 13.04 -3.06
N ALA A 186 -9.57 13.26 -3.20
CA ALA A 186 -10.09 14.49 -3.79
C ALA A 186 -9.67 15.75 -3.02
N ARG A 187 -9.34 15.63 -1.74
CA ARG A 187 -8.90 16.74 -0.86
C ARG A 187 -7.45 17.11 -0.97
N VAL A 188 -6.64 16.23 -1.53
CA VAL A 188 -5.17 16.34 -1.47
C VAL A 188 -4.55 16.34 -2.85
N LYS A 189 -3.43 16.99 -2.95
CA LYS A 189 -2.67 17.06 -4.18
C LYS A 189 -1.93 15.76 -4.41
N GLN A 190 -1.92 15.30 -5.66
CA GLN A 190 -1.14 14.18 -6.12
C GLN A 190 0.03 14.69 -6.95
N HIS A 191 1.20 14.08 -6.81
CA HIS A 191 2.41 14.54 -7.48
C HIS A 191 3.05 13.41 -8.29
N TYR A 192 3.68 13.77 -9.39
CA TYR A 192 4.66 12.96 -10.10
C TYR A 192 6.06 13.58 -9.95
N LEU A 193 7.07 12.80 -10.23
CA LEU A 193 8.46 13.28 -10.19
C LEU A 193 8.88 13.70 -11.61
N TRP A 194 9.28 14.96 -11.74
CA TRP A 194 9.85 15.50 -12.99
C TRP A 194 11.11 16.28 -12.68
N GLU A 195 12.23 15.90 -13.32
CA GLU A 195 13.54 16.55 -13.10
C GLU A 195 13.87 16.68 -11.61
N LYS A 196 13.71 15.60 -10.84
CA LYS A 196 13.92 15.57 -9.38
C LYS A 196 12.97 16.40 -8.52
N LYS A 197 11.97 17.02 -9.12
CA LYS A 197 10.96 17.84 -8.40
C LYS A 197 9.61 17.13 -8.41
N LEU A 198 8.93 17.17 -7.27
CA LEU A 198 7.54 16.75 -7.21
C LEU A 198 6.68 17.84 -7.86
N VAL A 199 5.97 17.49 -8.91
CA VAL A 199 5.08 18.36 -9.67
C VAL A 199 3.65 17.87 -9.47
N GLU A 200 2.75 18.80 -9.22
CA GLU A 200 1.35 18.53 -8.94
C GLU A 200 0.61 18.06 -10.19
N HIS A 201 -0.14 16.96 -10.06
CA HIS A 201 -1.17 16.58 -11.03
C HIS A 201 -2.44 17.40 -10.80
N PRO A 202 -3.11 17.86 -11.86
CA PRO A 202 -4.50 18.29 -11.73
C PRO A 202 -5.34 17.14 -11.12
N VAL A 203 -6.25 17.45 -10.19
CA VAL A 203 -7.12 16.46 -9.53
C VAL A 203 -7.96 15.68 -10.56
N THR A 204 -8.23 16.29 -11.72
CA THR A 204 -8.99 15.72 -12.82
C THR A 204 -8.12 15.01 -13.87
N ALA A 205 -6.82 14.83 -13.62
CA ALA A 205 -5.92 14.16 -14.57
C ALA A 205 -6.36 12.70 -14.80
N SER A 206 -6.27 12.26 -16.04
CA SER A 206 -6.52 10.87 -16.44
C SER A 206 -5.62 10.47 -17.61
N PHE A 207 -5.44 9.17 -17.79
CA PHE A 207 -4.59 8.58 -18.81
C PHE A 207 -5.30 7.42 -19.51
N ASN A 208 -4.88 7.10 -20.73
CA ASN A 208 -5.15 5.82 -21.37
C ASN A 208 -3.84 5.03 -21.40
N VAL A 209 -3.74 4.04 -20.55
CA VAL A 209 -2.56 3.16 -20.45
C VAL A 209 -2.80 1.92 -21.29
N VAL A 210 -1.87 1.60 -22.20
CA VAL A 210 -1.98 0.40 -23.02
C VAL A 210 -1.44 -0.79 -22.24
N ASP A 211 -2.30 -1.80 -22.03
CA ASP A 211 -1.86 -3.08 -21.46
C ASP A 211 -0.85 -3.75 -22.39
N PRO A 212 0.36 -4.04 -21.92
CA PRO A 212 1.39 -4.61 -22.78
C PRO A 212 1.11 -6.03 -23.26
N ASN A 213 0.18 -6.77 -22.64
CA ASN A 213 -0.13 -8.13 -23.02
C ASN A 213 -1.26 -8.23 -24.04
N PHE A 214 -2.24 -7.34 -23.96
CA PHE A 214 -3.45 -7.38 -24.78
C PHE A 214 -3.53 -6.23 -25.79
N MET A 215 -2.61 -5.27 -25.70
CA MET A 215 -2.62 -4.04 -26.51
C MET A 215 -3.95 -3.27 -26.42
N GLU A 216 -4.61 -3.37 -25.27
CA GLU A 216 -5.89 -2.76 -24.96
C GLU A 216 -5.69 -1.48 -24.12
N PRO A 217 -6.26 -0.33 -24.50
CA PRO A 217 -6.18 0.88 -23.68
C PRO A 217 -7.08 0.76 -22.46
N VAL A 218 -6.50 1.02 -21.30
CA VAL A 218 -7.18 1.01 -20.00
C VAL A 218 -7.23 2.42 -19.45
N PHE A 219 -8.43 2.93 -19.18
CA PHE A 219 -8.61 4.23 -18.55
C PHE A 219 -8.03 4.21 -17.13
N SER A 220 -7.10 5.11 -16.86
CA SER A 220 -6.27 5.11 -15.66
C SER A 220 -6.21 6.49 -15.02
N LEU A 221 -5.99 6.53 -13.71
CA LEU A 221 -5.85 7.74 -12.92
C LEU A 221 -4.48 7.77 -12.21
N PRO A 222 -3.95 8.97 -11.86
CA PRO A 222 -2.62 9.09 -11.25
C PRO A 222 -2.59 8.85 -9.74
N TRP A 223 -3.60 8.24 -9.12
CA TRP A 223 -3.71 8.16 -7.67
C TRP A 223 -3.16 6.88 -7.04
N SER A 224 -3.07 5.80 -7.75
CA SER A 224 -2.47 4.58 -7.22
C SER A 224 -1.03 4.48 -7.70
N GLY A 225 -0.14 4.00 -6.87
CA GLY A 225 1.29 3.98 -7.20
C GLY A 225 1.97 5.37 -7.07
N THR A 226 1.28 6.38 -6.63
CA THR A 226 1.85 7.73 -6.38
C THR A 226 2.87 7.76 -5.25
N SER A 227 3.09 6.67 -4.54
CA SER A 227 4.20 6.49 -3.60
C SER A 227 5.56 6.52 -4.28
N LEU A 228 5.68 5.95 -5.48
CA LEU A 228 6.95 5.82 -6.19
C LEU A 228 7.63 7.17 -6.50
N PRO A 229 6.95 8.20 -7.00
CA PRO A 229 7.53 9.52 -7.17
C PRO A 229 8.17 10.07 -5.89
N VAL A 230 7.57 9.82 -4.73
CA VAL A 230 8.13 10.26 -3.43
C VAL A 230 9.38 9.46 -3.07
N PHE A 231 9.36 8.14 -3.27
CA PHE A 231 10.50 7.28 -2.96
C PHE A 231 11.69 7.51 -3.91
N TYR A 232 11.42 7.80 -5.19
CA TYR A 232 12.45 8.06 -6.19
C TYR A 232 12.96 9.49 -6.21
N GLN A 233 12.32 10.43 -5.54
CA GLN A 233 12.80 11.83 -5.49
C GLN A 233 14.24 11.94 -4.97
N THR A 234 14.61 11.12 -4.01
CA THR A 234 15.96 11.08 -3.40
C THR A 234 16.88 10.01 -3.98
N ASP A 235 16.40 9.22 -4.95
CA ASP A 235 17.18 8.17 -5.60
C ASP A 235 18.00 8.77 -6.76
N SER A 236 19.31 8.71 -6.69
CA SER A 236 20.21 9.30 -7.70
C SER A 236 20.01 8.73 -9.11
N ARG A 237 19.55 7.48 -9.22
CA ARG A 237 19.32 6.79 -10.50
C ARG A 237 18.14 7.37 -11.28
N VAL A 238 17.09 7.90 -10.60
CA VAL A 238 15.83 8.28 -11.23
C VAL A 238 15.71 9.79 -11.31
N ARG A 239 15.57 10.31 -12.51
CA ARG A 239 15.34 11.73 -12.81
C ARG A 239 13.85 12.07 -12.79
N SER A 240 13.03 11.22 -13.40
CA SER A 240 11.59 11.41 -13.51
C SER A 240 10.83 10.10 -13.27
N CYS A 241 9.67 10.18 -12.64
CA CYS A 241 8.79 9.02 -12.39
C CYS A 241 7.32 9.47 -12.40
N ILE A 242 6.52 8.85 -13.28
CA ILE A 242 5.09 9.02 -13.33
C ILE A 242 4.41 7.68 -13.07
N SER A 243 3.31 7.68 -12.32
CA SER A 243 2.60 6.47 -11.94
C SER A 243 1.11 6.59 -12.21
N SER A 244 0.49 5.49 -12.62
CA SER A 244 -0.95 5.43 -12.89
C SER A 244 -1.54 4.09 -12.47
N VAL A 245 -2.87 4.07 -12.25
CA VAL A 245 -3.63 2.86 -12.01
C VAL A 245 -4.86 2.82 -12.88
N GLY A 246 -5.16 1.65 -13.41
CA GLY A 246 -6.36 1.38 -14.19
C GLY A 246 -7.04 0.08 -13.79
N PHE A 247 -8.35 0.06 -13.97
CA PHE A 247 -9.15 -1.16 -13.87
C PHE A 247 -9.77 -1.45 -15.23
N TYR A 248 -9.75 -2.72 -15.65
CA TYR A 248 -10.41 -3.12 -16.90
C TYR A 248 -11.92 -2.90 -16.86
N ASP A 249 -12.50 -2.95 -15.66
CA ASP A 249 -13.85 -2.45 -15.43
C ASP A 249 -13.77 -0.92 -15.30
N ASN A 250 -13.86 -0.25 -16.45
CA ASN A 250 -13.68 1.20 -16.54
C ASN A 250 -14.71 2.01 -15.74
N ASP A 251 -15.85 1.42 -15.35
CA ASP A 251 -16.91 2.14 -14.63
C ASP A 251 -16.43 2.61 -13.27
N VAL A 252 -15.58 1.84 -12.61
CA VAL A 252 -14.94 2.22 -11.35
C VAL A 252 -14.09 3.48 -11.51
N MET A 253 -13.23 3.48 -12.53
CA MET A 253 -12.31 4.59 -12.76
C MET A 253 -13.04 5.83 -13.22
N LYS A 254 -14.07 5.67 -14.04
CA LYS A 254 -14.94 6.76 -14.47
C LYS A 254 -15.74 7.35 -13.30
N LEU A 255 -16.25 6.50 -12.40
CA LEU A 255 -16.94 6.94 -11.19
C LEU A 255 -16.01 7.80 -10.30
N ALA A 256 -14.81 7.33 -10.04
CA ALA A 256 -13.82 8.07 -9.26
C ALA A 256 -13.43 9.39 -9.94
N HIS A 257 -13.18 9.36 -11.26
CA HIS A 257 -12.85 10.56 -12.03
C HIS A 257 -14.00 11.58 -12.03
N GLY A 258 -15.23 11.13 -12.24
CA GLY A 258 -16.42 12.00 -12.18
C GLY A 258 -16.62 12.62 -10.78
N PHE A 259 -16.32 11.85 -9.71
CA PHE A 259 -16.33 12.38 -8.35
C PHE A 259 -15.27 13.48 -8.17
N PHE A 260 -14.05 13.27 -8.67
CA PHE A 260 -12.97 14.27 -8.57
C PHE A 260 -13.29 15.55 -9.38
N GLN A 261 -13.87 15.40 -10.57
CA GLN A 261 -14.34 16.56 -11.35
C GLN A 261 -15.38 17.36 -10.59
N LYS A 262 -16.37 16.67 -10.01
CA LYS A 262 -17.43 17.30 -9.21
C LYS A 262 -16.89 17.91 -7.93
N TRP A 263 -15.93 17.26 -7.29
CA TRP A 263 -15.24 17.80 -6.13
C TRP A 263 -14.57 19.14 -6.44
N GLU A 264 -13.80 19.19 -7.50
CA GLU A 264 -13.10 20.41 -7.93
C GLU A 264 -14.07 21.55 -8.28
N ALA A 265 -15.19 21.22 -8.92
CA ALA A 265 -16.17 22.21 -9.36
C ALA A 265 -17.09 22.73 -8.24
N GLU A 266 -17.50 21.85 -7.30
CA GLU A 266 -18.60 22.15 -6.39
C GLU A 266 -18.28 21.98 -4.90
N PHE A 267 -17.31 21.12 -4.51
CA PHE A 267 -17.19 20.67 -3.12
C PHE A 267 -15.92 21.13 -2.40
N LYS A 268 -14.86 21.49 -3.12
CA LYS A 268 -13.54 21.80 -2.54
C LYS A 268 -13.56 23.00 -1.56
N ASP A 269 -14.46 23.96 -1.79
CA ASP A 269 -14.57 25.18 -0.99
C ASP A 269 -15.66 25.11 0.09
N LEU A 270 -16.33 23.93 0.23
CA LEU A 270 -17.33 23.73 1.28
C LEU A 270 -16.69 23.59 2.67
N PRO A 271 -17.42 23.86 3.75
CA PRO A 271 -16.96 23.56 5.11
C PRO A 271 -16.58 22.08 5.28
N ALA A 272 -15.56 21.81 6.12
CA ALA A 272 -15.01 20.46 6.32
C ALA A 272 -16.08 19.41 6.66
N GLU A 273 -17.07 19.76 7.49
CA GLU A 273 -18.18 18.87 7.86
C GLU A 273 -19.02 18.44 6.65
N HIS A 274 -19.29 19.35 5.71
CA HIS A 274 -20.00 19.02 4.49
C HIS A 274 -19.15 18.13 3.57
N GLN A 275 -17.86 18.43 3.46
CA GLN A 275 -16.91 17.60 2.74
C GLN A 275 -16.85 16.18 3.30
N ASP A 276 -16.81 16.03 4.65
CA ASP A 276 -16.82 14.72 5.32
C ASP A 276 -18.11 13.94 5.01
N ALA A 277 -19.26 14.62 5.05
CA ALA A 277 -20.54 13.99 4.72
C ALA A 277 -20.62 13.53 3.26
N ILE A 278 -20.08 14.31 2.32
CA ILE A 278 -20.04 13.98 0.89
C ILE A 278 -19.14 12.75 0.65
N ILE A 279 -17.93 12.74 1.21
CA ILE A 279 -17.02 11.60 1.10
C ILE A 279 -17.64 10.35 1.73
N LYS A 280 -18.20 10.49 2.94
CA LYS A 280 -18.89 9.38 3.61
C LYS A 280 -20.05 8.83 2.77
N GLY A 281 -20.87 9.70 2.20
CA GLY A 281 -21.96 9.29 1.31
C GLY A 281 -21.47 8.55 0.07
N ALA A 282 -20.37 8.99 -0.55
CA ALA A 282 -19.75 8.31 -1.68
C ALA A 282 -19.20 6.93 -1.28
N VAL A 283 -18.58 6.82 -0.11
CA VAL A 283 -18.09 5.53 0.43
C VAL A 283 -19.24 4.57 0.71
N ASP A 284 -20.26 5.01 1.43
CA ASP A 284 -21.39 4.17 1.84
C ASP A 284 -22.19 3.67 0.62
N SER A 285 -22.32 4.50 -0.43
CA SER A 285 -23.00 4.11 -1.67
C SER A 285 -22.18 3.16 -2.54
N THR A 286 -20.84 3.25 -2.48
CA THR A 286 -19.94 2.46 -3.34
C THR A 286 -19.57 1.13 -2.69
N THR A 287 -19.25 1.14 -1.40
CA THR A 287 -18.79 -0.05 -0.65
C THR A 287 -19.50 -0.12 0.71
N PRO A 288 -20.78 -0.53 0.73
CA PRO A 288 -21.58 -0.53 1.95
C PRO A 288 -21.14 -1.57 2.99
N SER A 289 -20.36 -2.56 2.60
CA SER A 289 -19.93 -3.64 3.48
C SER A 289 -18.55 -4.18 3.11
N MET A 290 -17.95 -4.93 4.06
CA MET A 290 -16.69 -5.62 3.81
C MET A 290 -16.87 -6.67 2.71
N PRO A 291 -15.98 -6.69 1.70
CA PRO A 291 -16.05 -7.68 0.63
C PRO A 291 -15.85 -9.11 1.14
N PRO A 292 -16.33 -10.11 0.40
CA PRO A 292 -15.96 -11.50 0.66
C PRO A 292 -14.46 -11.68 0.54
N ARG A 293 -13.93 -12.75 1.17
CA ARG A 293 -12.50 -13.07 1.07
C ARG A 293 -12.10 -13.22 -0.40
N GLU A 294 -11.04 -12.53 -0.79
CA GLU A 294 -10.44 -12.64 -2.12
C GLU A 294 -10.01 -14.07 -2.42
N ARG A 295 -10.16 -14.49 -3.67
CA ARG A 295 -9.75 -15.80 -4.16
C ARG A 295 -8.66 -15.64 -5.21
N THR A 296 -7.69 -16.54 -5.21
CA THR A 296 -6.56 -16.53 -6.15
C THR A 296 -6.97 -16.73 -7.62
N THR A 297 -8.24 -17.07 -7.87
CA THR A 297 -8.79 -17.28 -9.22
C THR A 297 -9.55 -16.07 -9.78
N THR A 298 -9.84 -15.06 -8.99
CA THR A 298 -10.78 -13.97 -9.38
C THR A 298 -10.12 -12.71 -9.87
N VAL A 299 -8.92 -12.42 -9.42
CA VAL A 299 -8.18 -11.19 -9.76
C VAL A 299 -6.90 -11.53 -10.52
N ARG A 300 -6.61 -10.75 -11.54
CA ARG A 300 -5.33 -10.73 -12.26
C ARG A 300 -4.82 -9.31 -12.28
N THR A 301 -3.53 -9.16 -12.10
CA THR A 301 -2.89 -7.86 -12.10
C THR A 301 -1.72 -7.85 -13.07
N VAL A 302 -1.50 -6.69 -13.67
CA VAL A 302 -0.37 -6.42 -14.54
C VAL A 302 0.23 -5.10 -14.06
N ASP A 303 1.32 -5.21 -13.35
CA ASP A 303 2.07 -4.06 -12.85
C ASP A 303 3.34 -3.94 -13.68
N PHE A 304 3.55 -2.82 -14.34
CA PHE A 304 4.72 -2.68 -15.18
C PHE A 304 5.39 -1.32 -15.03
N ALA A 305 6.67 -1.30 -15.35
CA ALA A 305 7.46 -0.09 -15.49
C ALA A 305 8.09 -0.05 -16.90
N ILE A 306 7.91 1.07 -17.58
CA ILE A 306 8.68 1.42 -18.77
C ILE A 306 9.83 2.32 -18.31
N GLY A 307 11.03 1.79 -18.32
CA GLY A 307 12.26 2.53 -18.08
C GLY A 307 12.81 3.10 -19.39
N ARG A 308 13.16 4.39 -19.38
CA ARG A 308 13.78 5.07 -20.52
C ARG A 308 15.05 5.77 -20.08
N GLY A 309 16.02 5.77 -20.96
CA GLY A 309 17.27 6.54 -20.90
C GLY A 309 17.58 7.12 -22.25
N GLN A 310 18.79 7.67 -22.44
CA GLN A 310 19.19 8.25 -23.72
C GLN A 310 19.31 7.21 -24.85
N LEU A 311 19.82 6.04 -24.56
CA LEU A 311 20.12 4.99 -25.55
C LEU A 311 19.45 3.64 -25.18
N SER A 312 18.67 3.59 -24.11
CA SER A 312 18.08 2.37 -23.61
C SER A 312 16.61 2.57 -23.32
N ALA A 313 15.81 1.56 -23.61
CA ALA A 313 14.44 1.47 -23.19
C ALA A 313 14.11 0.03 -22.79
N VAL A 314 13.42 -0.16 -21.69
CA VAL A 314 13.10 -1.48 -21.14
C VAL A 314 11.70 -1.47 -20.55
N ARG A 315 11.02 -2.59 -20.64
CA ARG A 315 9.77 -2.83 -19.90
C ARG A 315 9.96 -4.01 -18.96
N ALA A 316 9.77 -3.76 -17.69
CA ALA A 316 9.64 -4.81 -16.68
C ALA A 316 8.17 -4.95 -16.29
N THR A 317 7.66 -6.18 -16.22
CA THR A 317 6.25 -6.48 -15.91
C THR A 317 6.18 -7.52 -14.80
N VAL A 318 5.40 -7.23 -13.78
CA VAL A 318 5.03 -8.16 -12.71
C VAL A 318 3.57 -8.57 -12.91
N HIS A 319 3.35 -9.85 -13.15
CA HIS A 319 2.02 -10.44 -13.27
C HIS A 319 1.62 -11.00 -11.91
N GLY A 320 0.47 -10.57 -11.40
CA GLY A 320 -0.07 -11.01 -10.11
C GLY A 320 -1.45 -11.64 -10.21
N ILE A 321 -1.87 -12.32 -9.15
CA ILE A 321 -3.16 -13.01 -9.10
C ILE A 321 -4.11 -12.50 -8.04
N THR A 322 -3.67 -11.62 -7.16
CA THR A 322 -4.49 -11.07 -6.07
C THR A 322 -3.97 -9.73 -5.63
N ALA A 323 -4.83 -8.90 -5.03
CA ALA A 323 -4.43 -7.61 -4.47
C ALA A 323 -4.18 -7.72 -2.96
N TYR A 324 -5.19 -8.08 -2.20
CA TYR A 324 -5.12 -8.05 -0.74
C TYR A 324 -4.37 -9.26 -0.15
N ILE A 325 -4.48 -10.44 -0.76
CA ILE A 325 -3.69 -11.61 -0.35
C ILE A 325 -2.21 -11.32 -0.56
N SER A 326 -1.84 -10.74 -1.70
CA SER A 326 -0.45 -10.34 -1.98
C SER A 326 0.05 -9.24 -1.02
N THR A 327 -0.84 -8.35 -0.56
CA THR A 327 -0.50 -7.36 0.47
C THR A 327 -0.10 -8.04 1.80
N GLY A 328 -0.89 -9.02 2.26
CA GLY A 328 -0.53 -9.79 3.45
C GLY A 328 0.80 -10.53 3.30
N ALA A 329 1.05 -11.12 2.13
CA ALA A 329 2.32 -11.79 1.81
C ALA A 329 3.52 -10.81 1.86
N LEU A 330 3.39 -9.61 1.28
CA LEU A 330 4.43 -8.58 1.30
C LEU A 330 4.71 -8.08 2.72
N GLN A 331 3.67 -7.83 3.53
CA GLN A 331 3.83 -7.47 4.94
C GLN A 331 4.62 -8.55 5.68
N THR A 332 4.27 -9.82 5.47
CA THR A 332 4.95 -10.94 6.13
C THR A 332 6.38 -11.13 5.63
N ALA A 333 6.65 -10.98 4.35
CA ALA A 333 8.02 -10.99 3.81
C ALA A 333 8.90 -9.91 4.47
N ALA A 334 8.37 -8.70 4.61
CA ALA A 334 9.06 -7.60 5.29
C ALA A 334 9.26 -7.89 6.78
N VAL A 335 8.24 -8.44 7.46
CA VAL A 335 8.34 -8.88 8.87
C VAL A 335 9.45 -9.90 9.05
N THR A 336 9.53 -10.93 8.20
CA THR A 336 10.58 -11.97 8.27
C THR A 336 11.96 -11.33 8.25
N LYS A 337 12.25 -10.45 7.30
CA LYS A 337 13.52 -9.73 7.21
C LYS A 337 13.83 -8.91 8.48
N LEU A 338 12.83 -8.21 9.01
CA LEU A 338 13.02 -7.39 10.21
C LEU A 338 13.24 -8.24 11.47
N LEU A 339 12.62 -9.40 11.59
CA LEU A 339 12.84 -10.31 12.71
C LEU A 339 14.25 -10.91 12.68
N ASP A 340 14.77 -11.18 11.48
CA ASP A 340 16.14 -11.67 11.26
C ASP A 340 17.21 -10.57 11.42
N GLY A 341 16.77 -9.30 11.60
CA GLY A 341 17.68 -8.15 11.69
C GLY A 341 18.25 -7.72 10.33
N GLU A 342 17.65 -8.18 9.23
CA GLU A 342 18.12 -7.92 7.88
C GLU A 342 17.34 -6.78 7.24
N THR A 343 17.96 -5.62 7.07
CA THR A 343 17.43 -4.49 6.32
C THR A 343 18.56 -3.75 5.60
N ASN A 344 18.31 -3.35 4.36
CA ASN A 344 19.27 -2.57 3.58
C ASN A 344 19.23 -1.08 3.94
N LYS A 345 18.15 -0.61 4.57
CA LYS A 345 17.93 0.80 4.84
C LYS A 345 17.03 1.00 6.06
N VAL A 346 17.39 1.95 6.91
CA VAL A 346 16.59 2.44 8.06
C VAL A 346 16.08 3.87 7.79
N GLY A 347 15.19 4.34 8.65
CA GLY A 347 14.48 5.60 8.47
C GLY A 347 13.29 5.43 7.53
N PHE A 348 12.84 6.53 6.93
CA PHE A 348 11.82 6.52 5.90
C PHE A 348 12.36 5.86 4.62
N THR A 349 11.66 4.84 4.15
CA THR A 349 12.08 4.05 2.99
C THR A 349 10.89 3.34 2.36
N SER A 350 11.06 2.82 1.14
CA SER A 350 10.12 1.90 0.51
C SER A 350 10.43 0.45 0.85
N ALA A 351 9.48 -0.44 0.55
CA ALA A 351 9.66 -1.87 0.76
C ALA A 351 10.84 -2.45 -0.05
N CYS A 352 10.96 -2.10 -1.33
CA CYS A 352 12.06 -2.60 -2.17
C CYS A 352 13.42 -2.08 -1.72
N LYS A 353 13.50 -0.84 -1.27
CA LYS A 353 14.77 -0.27 -0.75
C LYS A 353 15.16 -0.86 0.60
N ALA A 354 14.18 -1.16 1.47
CA ALA A 354 14.45 -1.77 2.77
C ALA A 354 14.81 -3.26 2.66
N PHE A 355 14.10 -4.00 1.83
CA PHE A 355 14.16 -5.48 1.85
C PHE A 355 14.72 -6.11 0.58
N GLY A 356 14.87 -5.33 -0.50
CA GLY A 356 15.32 -5.80 -1.82
C GLY A 356 14.16 -6.31 -2.67
N HIS A 357 14.05 -5.77 -3.89
CA HIS A 357 12.99 -6.15 -4.83
C HIS A 357 13.06 -7.62 -5.23
N SER A 358 14.28 -8.17 -5.43
CA SER A 358 14.47 -9.57 -5.77
C SER A 358 14.01 -10.53 -4.65
N TYR A 359 14.23 -10.15 -3.39
CA TYR A 359 13.73 -10.94 -2.25
C TYR A 359 12.20 -10.92 -2.18
N LEU A 360 11.58 -9.73 -2.30
CA LEU A 360 10.13 -9.59 -2.26
C LEU A 360 9.46 -10.33 -3.41
N LEU A 361 10.00 -10.21 -4.62
CA LEU A 361 9.54 -10.95 -5.80
C LEU A 361 9.69 -12.46 -5.57
N GLY A 362 10.85 -12.93 -5.15
CA GLY A 362 11.10 -14.37 -4.89
C GLY A 362 10.15 -14.95 -3.84
N PHE A 363 9.83 -14.18 -2.79
CA PHE A 363 8.83 -14.57 -1.78
C PHE A 363 7.44 -14.79 -2.40
N LEU A 364 7.04 -13.90 -3.32
CA LEU A 364 5.75 -13.98 -4.03
C LEU A 364 5.74 -15.11 -5.07
N GLU A 365 6.83 -15.28 -5.83
CA GLU A 365 6.97 -16.32 -6.86
C GLU A 365 6.92 -17.73 -6.28
N GLN A 366 7.63 -17.98 -5.17
CA GLN A 366 7.61 -19.27 -4.45
C GLN A 366 6.22 -19.67 -3.99
N ARG A 367 5.32 -18.70 -3.83
CA ARG A 367 3.92 -18.91 -3.41
C ARG A 367 2.92 -18.83 -4.55
N GLY A 368 3.41 -18.68 -5.78
CA GLY A 368 2.59 -18.59 -6.98
C GLY A 368 1.72 -17.31 -7.02
N LEU A 369 2.11 -16.26 -6.30
CA LEU A 369 1.36 -15.00 -6.22
C LEU A 369 1.73 -14.01 -7.31
N ALA A 370 2.96 -14.06 -7.79
CA ALA A 370 3.45 -13.21 -8.85
C ALA A 370 4.52 -13.91 -9.69
N ARG A 371 4.84 -13.33 -10.83
CA ARG A 371 6.02 -13.61 -11.65
C ARG A 371 6.42 -12.36 -12.41
N ALA A 372 7.69 -12.20 -12.71
CA ALA A 372 8.17 -11.06 -13.47
C ALA A 372 8.74 -11.44 -14.84
N THR A 373 8.72 -10.48 -15.76
CA THR A 373 9.39 -10.55 -17.07
C THR A 373 10.02 -9.20 -17.36
N VAL A 374 11.17 -9.21 -18.04
CA VAL A 374 11.87 -8.01 -18.50
C VAL A 374 12.10 -8.11 -20.00
N GLN A 375 11.81 -7.05 -20.74
CA GLN A 375 11.91 -6.97 -22.18
C GLN A 375 12.61 -5.68 -22.59
N GLN A 376 13.65 -5.75 -23.39
CA GLN A 376 14.23 -4.59 -24.08
C GLN A 376 13.25 -4.08 -25.14
N LEU A 377 13.14 -2.74 -25.29
CA LEU A 377 12.20 -2.09 -26.21
C LEU A 377 12.95 -1.43 -27.37
#